data_c57fe036e770a895abb8bd9014c0ab17
#
_entry.id   c57fe036e770a895abb8bd9014c0ab17
#
_cell.length_a   1.000
_cell.length_b   1.000
_cell.length_c   1.000
_cell.angle_alpha   90.00
_cell.angle_beta   90.00
_cell.angle_gamma   90.00
#
_symmetry.space_group_name_H-M   'P 1'
#
loop_
_entity.id
_entity.type
_entity.pdbx_description
1 polymer ?
#
loop_
_entity_poly.entity_id
_entity_poly.type
_entity_poly.pdbx_seq_one_letter_code
_entity_poly.pdbx_strand_id
1 'polypeptide(L)'
;MFHFNNLNTMMKKINKYGSIALLTITAAIFTGCSDQFLEDKKLYGSFNGTTIYENYESADNRIAYLYYIMLPSATGGSDLTGSMGDMPSTGTSDQYSKCTEEYGGISGLMNPNSPLDYETVTDYFNLDNNYSPWVRIRECNDMIEGVIGSESLTERQKQLLLGQAFFFRAWRYYLMVMMYGGVPIIDNVQNPIIGDSEGIHLVVPRSSTKECIDFICKDLQTAADYLPARWESENKNFGRITSGAALALKGRVELLYASPLFNRADDVTRWETAYQTNLAAVKKLEEGNFGLAYENNSGKNAAGWGKIFSDYIGSEGGG
;
A
#
# COMPACT_ATOMS: atom_id res chain seq x y z
N MET A 1 -18.78 91.28 9.03
CA MET A 1 -19.38 90.41 8.04
C MET A 1 -18.35 89.62 7.16
N PHE A 2 -17.08 89.90 7.27
CA PHE A 2 -16.02 89.28 6.46
C PHE A 2 -15.42 88.00 7.08
N HIS A 3 -15.69 87.68 8.32
CA HIS A 3 -15.06 86.51 8.98
C HIS A 3 -15.84 85.17 8.79
N PHE A 4 -17.15 85.22 8.55
CA PHE A 4 -18.00 84.06 8.43
C PHE A 4 -17.90 83.37 7.02
N ASN A 5 -17.60 84.14 5.97
CA ASN A 5 -17.45 83.56 4.63
C ASN A 5 -16.18 82.73 4.45
N ASN A 6 -15.12 83.08 5.20
CA ASN A 6 -13.87 82.29 5.11
C ASN A 6 -13.95 80.92 5.79
N LEU A 7 -14.70 80.86 6.92
CA LEU A 7 -14.88 79.60 7.63
C LEU A 7 -15.69 78.55 6.78
N ASN A 8 -16.76 79.04 6.15
CA ASN A 8 -17.58 78.12 5.29
C ASN A 8 -16.84 77.62 4.04
N THR A 9 -15.96 78.45 3.49
CA THR A 9 -15.11 78.05 2.34
C THR A 9 -14.04 77.05 2.75
N MET A 10 -13.49 77.27 3.97
CA MET A 10 -12.49 76.33 4.55
C MET A 10 -13.12 75.03 4.93
N MET A 11 -14.30 74.99 5.54
CA MET A 11 -15.05 73.72 5.83
C MET A 11 -15.47 72.97 4.58
N LYS A 12 -15.89 73.63 3.50
CA LYS A 12 -16.18 73.01 2.23
C LYS A 12 -14.96 72.34 1.56
N LYS A 13 -13.79 72.95 1.67
CA LYS A 13 -12.51 72.40 1.21
C LYS A 13 -12.11 71.21 2.06
N ILE A 14 -12.20 71.27 3.38
CA ILE A 14 -11.88 70.13 4.28
C ILE A 14 -12.80 68.95 4.04
N ASN A 15 -14.10 69.12 3.85
CA ASN A 15 -15.03 68.05 3.51
C ASN A 15 -14.75 67.47 2.14
N LYS A 16 -14.37 68.26 1.14
CA LYS A 16 -14.03 67.77 -0.19
C LYS A 16 -12.75 66.92 -0.21
N TYR A 17 -11.72 67.36 0.48
CA TYR A 17 -10.47 66.59 0.58
C TYR A 17 -10.59 65.40 1.55
N GLY A 18 -11.39 65.50 2.60
CA GLY A 18 -11.72 64.39 3.48
C GLY A 18 -12.50 63.27 2.77
N SER A 19 -13.46 63.61 1.91
CA SER A 19 -14.20 62.64 1.10
C SER A 19 -13.31 61.95 0.06
N ILE A 20 -12.38 62.68 -0.56
CA ILE A 20 -11.43 62.14 -1.53
C ILE A 20 -10.44 61.20 -0.80
N ALA A 21 -9.92 61.62 0.38
CA ALA A 21 -9.03 60.76 1.16
C ALA A 21 -9.73 59.47 1.67
N LEU A 22 -11.00 59.56 2.05
CA LEU A 22 -11.78 58.41 2.46
C LEU A 22 -12.04 57.45 1.29
N LEU A 23 -12.29 57.97 0.07
CA LEU A 23 -12.50 57.16 -1.14
C LEU A 23 -11.22 56.45 -1.59
N THR A 24 -10.05 57.09 -1.45
CA THR A 24 -8.75 56.50 -1.77
C THR A 24 -8.35 55.42 -0.76
N ILE A 25 -8.66 55.60 0.52
CA ILE A 25 -8.42 54.58 1.55
C ILE A 25 -9.32 53.38 1.35
N THR A 26 -10.60 53.58 1.01
CA THR A 26 -11.50 52.45 0.71
C THR A 26 -11.11 51.74 -0.56
N ALA A 27 -10.64 52.41 -1.59
CA ALA A 27 -10.15 51.73 -2.82
C ALA A 27 -8.88 50.93 -2.55
N ALA A 28 -7.98 51.35 -1.66
CA ALA A 28 -6.77 50.64 -1.28
C ALA A 28 -7.05 49.34 -0.47
N ILE A 29 -8.20 49.27 0.22
CA ILE A 29 -8.59 48.07 0.99
C ILE A 29 -9.12 46.96 0.07
N PHE A 30 -9.66 47.30 -1.10
CA PHE A 30 -10.18 46.32 -2.06
C PHE A 30 -9.15 45.75 -3.05
N THR A 31 -7.93 46.29 -3.08
CA THR A 31 -6.85 45.73 -3.94
C THR A 31 -5.96 44.71 -3.25
N GLY A 32 -6.31 44.26 -2.03
CA GLY A 32 -5.46 43.45 -1.16
C GLY A 32 -5.61 41.93 -1.27
N CYS A 33 -6.40 41.40 -2.17
CA CYS A 33 -6.43 39.96 -2.43
C CYS A 33 -6.15 39.73 -3.91
N SER A 34 -4.88 39.73 -4.27
CA SER A 34 -4.49 39.14 -5.54
C SER A 34 -4.43 37.64 -5.35
N ASP A 35 -5.02 36.86 -6.27
CA ASP A 35 -4.91 35.40 -6.31
C ASP A 35 -3.43 34.94 -6.25
N GLN A 36 -2.53 35.78 -6.69
CA GLN A 36 -1.08 35.62 -6.62
C GLN A 36 -0.54 35.46 -5.17
N PHE A 37 -1.17 36.10 -4.15
CA PHE A 37 -0.80 35.92 -2.75
C PHE A 37 -1.15 34.52 -2.22
N LEU A 38 -2.17 33.89 -2.79
CA LEU A 38 -2.56 32.51 -2.46
C LEU A 38 -1.77 31.49 -3.27
N GLU A 39 -1.36 31.84 -4.50
CA GLU A 39 -0.48 31.01 -5.32
C GLU A 39 0.95 30.96 -4.81
N ASP A 40 1.50 32.09 -4.31
CA ASP A 40 2.84 32.16 -3.73
C ASP A 40 2.97 31.47 -2.36
N LYS A 41 1.87 31.20 -1.68
CA LYS A 41 1.84 30.28 -0.55
C LYS A 41 1.70 28.84 -1.04
N LYS A 42 2.56 28.39 -1.91
CA LYS A 42 2.94 26.98 -1.91
C LYS A 42 3.42 26.68 -0.51
N LEU A 43 2.61 25.96 0.23
CA LEU A 43 2.96 25.49 1.55
C LEU A 43 4.29 24.72 1.41
N TYR A 44 5.39 25.40 1.74
CA TYR A 44 6.66 24.72 1.94
C TYR A 44 6.42 23.72 3.07
N GLY A 45 6.19 22.44 2.69
CA GLY A 45 5.86 21.37 3.62
C GLY A 45 4.58 20.59 3.33
N SER A 46 3.69 21.01 2.41
CA SER A 46 2.68 20.11 1.86
C SER A 46 3.26 19.42 0.63
N PHE A 47 3.55 18.15 0.76
CA PHE A 47 3.80 17.31 -0.38
C PHE A 47 2.51 17.21 -1.20
N ASN A 48 2.44 17.93 -2.32
CA ASN A 48 1.44 17.64 -3.34
C ASN A 48 1.73 16.26 -3.91
N GLY A 49 0.71 15.45 -4.17
CA GLY A 49 0.89 14.10 -4.69
C GLY A 49 1.80 14.02 -5.92
N THR A 50 1.87 15.07 -6.74
CA THR A 50 2.79 15.16 -7.90
C THR A 50 4.26 15.35 -7.50
N THR A 51 4.57 16.09 -6.45
CA THR A 51 5.96 16.37 -6.03
C THR A 51 6.66 15.18 -5.39
N ILE A 52 5.92 14.23 -4.85
CA ILE A 52 6.48 13.02 -4.25
C ILE A 52 7.21 12.18 -5.31
N TYR A 53 6.68 12.13 -6.52
CA TYR A 53 7.20 11.30 -7.61
C TYR A 53 8.20 12.01 -8.53
N GLU A 54 8.53 13.27 -8.25
CA GLU A 54 9.57 14.01 -8.96
C GLU A 54 11.00 13.65 -8.51
N ASN A 55 11.14 13.01 -7.35
CA ASN A 55 12.41 12.63 -6.76
C ASN A 55 12.38 11.18 -6.28
N TYR A 56 13.43 10.41 -6.63
CA TYR A 56 13.51 8.99 -6.25
C TYR A 56 13.48 8.76 -4.74
N GLU A 57 14.18 9.59 -3.95
CA GLU A 57 14.23 9.45 -2.51
C GLU A 57 12.85 9.66 -1.86
N SER A 58 12.10 10.64 -2.34
CA SER A 58 10.72 10.90 -1.88
C SER A 58 9.78 9.75 -2.26
N ALA A 59 9.89 9.23 -3.48
CA ALA A 59 9.13 8.08 -3.93
C ALA A 59 9.51 6.80 -3.17
N ASP A 60 10.79 6.61 -2.84
CA ASP A 60 11.28 5.49 -2.05
C ASP A 60 10.81 5.55 -0.59
N ASN A 61 10.72 6.74 -0.01
CA ASN A 61 10.07 6.94 1.29
C ASN A 61 8.57 6.60 1.24
N ARG A 62 7.91 6.85 0.13
CA ARG A 62 6.51 6.42 -0.07
C ARG A 62 6.38 4.89 -0.16
N ILE A 63 7.34 4.21 -0.78
CA ILE A 63 7.44 2.74 -0.72
C ILE A 63 7.66 2.26 0.71
N ALA A 64 8.54 2.89 1.48
CA ALA A 64 8.74 2.53 2.88
C ALA A 64 7.44 2.63 3.70
N TYR A 65 6.59 3.63 3.41
CA TYR A 65 5.26 3.70 3.99
C TYR A 65 4.37 2.52 3.58
N LEU A 66 4.41 2.05 2.32
CA LEU A 66 3.69 0.84 1.91
C LEU A 66 4.17 -0.39 2.71
N TYR A 67 5.47 -0.56 2.91
CA TYR A 67 5.99 -1.61 3.79
C TYR A 67 5.39 -1.52 5.19
N TYR A 68 5.38 -0.33 5.76
CA TYR A 68 4.84 -0.10 7.11
C TYR A 68 3.36 -0.48 7.22
N ILE A 69 2.54 -0.11 6.24
CA ILE A 69 1.09 -0.37 6.29
C ILE A 69 0.69 -1.76 5.78
N MET A 70 1.56 -2.47 5.07
CA MET A 70 1.26 -3.76 4.45
C MET A 70 1.81 -4.96 5.21
N LEU A 71 2.95 -4.79 5.87
CA LEU A 71 3.61 -5.89 6.57
C LEU A 71 3.21 -5.93 8.06
N PRO A 72 3.15 -7.13 8.66
CA PRO A 72 2.91 -7.27 10.09
C PRO A 72 4.07 -6.68 10.87
N SER A 73 3.79 -5.95 11.95
CA SER A 73 4.84 -5.51 12.87
C SER A 73 5.31 -6.67 13.75
N ALA A 74 6.60 -6.73 13.97
CA ALA A 74 7.20 -7.69 14.88
C ALA A 74 6.79 -7.48 16.36
N THR A 75 6.23 -6.31 16.68
CA THR A 75 5.87 -5.93 18.05
C THR A 75 4.43 -6.24 18.43
N GLY A 76 3.62 -6.79 17.52
CA GLY A 76 2.25 -7.24 17.84
C GLY A 76 1.30 -6.12 18.29
N GLY A 77 1.53 -4.89 17.89
CA GLY A 77 0.64 -3.77 18.19
C GLY A 77 -0.70 -3.91 17.47
N SER A 78 -1.77 -3.52 18.13
CA SER A 78 -3.15 -3.58 17.64
C SER A 78 -3.43 -2.72 16.39
N ASP A 79 -2.47 -1.89 15.99
CA ASP A 79 -2.60 -0.98 14.84
C ASP A 79 -2.30 -1.65 13.50
N LEU A 80 -2.13 -2.94 13.51
CA LEU A 80 -1.73 -3.79 12.38
C LEU A 80 -2.86 -4.56 11.77
N THR A 81 -4.06 -4.25 12.21
CA THR A 81 -5.25 -4.56 11.47
C THR A 81 -5.09 -3.93 10.10
N GLY A 82 -4.74 -4.67 9.13
CA GLY A 82 -4.51 -4.19 7.77
C GLY A 82 -3.23 -4.66 7.14
N SER A 83 -2.33 -5.20 7.92
CA SER A 83 -1.22 -6.00 7.43
C SER A 83 -1.66 -7.45 7.20
N MET A 84 -0.76 -8.35 6.93
CA MET A 84 -1.03 -9.78 7.06
C MET A 84 -1.71 -10.13 8.37
N GLY A 85 -1.59 -9.24 9.31
CA GLY A 85 -2.10 -9.32 10.59
C GLY A 85 -3.56 -8.92 10.73
N ASP A 86 -4.27 -8.59 9.72
CA ASP A 86 -5.73 -8.69 9.77
C ASP A 86 -6.18 -10.14 9.98
N MET A 87 -5.25 -11.03 9.88
CA MET A 87 -5.23 -12.25 10.65
C MET A 87 -5.19 -11.86 12.13
N PRO A 88 -6.18 -12.19 12.93
CA PRO A 88 -6.22 -11.85 14.36
C PRO A 88 -5.09 -12.54 15.10
N SER A 89 -3.92 -11.95 15.05
CA SER A 89 -2.73 -12.36 15.77
C SER A 89 -2.49 -11.37 16.90
N THR A 90 -3.36 -11.35 17.83
CA THR A 90 -3.02 -10.78 19.12
C THR A 90 -2.37 -11.87 19.94
N GLY A 91 -1.08 -12.03 19.81
CA GLY A 91 -0.18 -12.79 20.64
C GLY A 91 -0.61 -14.20 21.12
N THR A 92 -1.64 -14.30 21.91
CA THR A 92 -2.17 -15.57 22.43
C THR A 92 -3.35 -16.11 21.61
N SER A 93 -3.80 -15.43 20.60
CA SER A 93 -5.02 -15.74 19.86
C SER A 93 -4.84 -15.93 18.37
N ASP A 94 -3.72 -16.54 17.95
CA ASP A 94 -3.58 -17.00 16.57
C ASP A 94 -4.65 -18.06 16.27
N GLN A 95 -5.77 -17.58 15.74
CA GLN A 95 -6.94 -18.42 15.46
C GLN A 95 -6.69 -19.41 14.33
N TYR A 96 -5.77 -19.08 13.40
CA TYR A 96 -5.45 -19.95 12.27
C TYR A 96 -4.55 -21.09 12.65
N SER A 97 -3.48 -20.83 13.38
CA SER A 97 -2.59 -21.89 13.88
C SER A 97 -3.35 -22.84 14.81
N LYS A 98 -4.37 -22.36 15.54
CA LYS A 98 -5.27 -23.19 16.34
C LYS A 98 -6.22 -24.06 15.50
N CYS A 99 -6.37 -23.80 14.21
CA CYS A 99 -7.08 -24.67 13.29
C CYS A 99 -6.21 -25.81 12.73
N THR A 100 -4.94 -25.85 13.10
CA THR A 100 -3.95 -26.84 12.66
C THR A 100 -3.45 -27.68 13.83
N GLU A 101 -2.68 -28.72 13.53
CA GLU A 101 -2.01 -29.56 14.54
C GLU A 101 -0.79 -28.88 15.17
N GLU A 102 -0.33 -27.74 14.61
CA GLU A 102 0.88 -27.04 15.02
C GLU A 102 0.73 -26.30 16.34
N TYR A 103 -0.49 -25.95 16.71
CA TYR A 103 -0.75 -25.15 17.90
C TYR A 103 -1.89 -25.73 18.73
N GLY A 104 -1.62 -25.99 20.02
CA GLY A 104 -2.63 -26.53 20.93
C GLY A 104 -3.69 -25.49 21.29
N GLY A 105 -4.94 -25.90 21.24
CA GLY A 105 -6.08 -25.07 21.62
C GLY A 105 -7.25 -25.18 20.63
N ILE A 106 -8.37 -24.58 20.99
CA ILE A 106 -9.55 -24.54 20.13
C ILE A 106 -9.66 -23.13 19.56
N SER A 107 -9.61 -23.02 18.24
CA SER A 107 -9.90 -21.77 17.55
C SER A 107 -11.37 -21.38 17.74
N GLY A 108 -11.66 -20.09 17.96
CA GLY A 108 -13.01 -19.56 17.87
C GLY A 108 -13.68 -19.85 16.53
N LEU A 109 -12.88 -19.92 15.46
CA LEU A 109 -13.33 -20.26 14.10
C LEU A 109 -13.87 -21.70 13.99
N MET A 110 -13.42 -22.60 14.84
CA MET A 110 -13.82 -24.02 14.87
C MET A 110 -14.73 -24.36 16.04
N ASN A 111 -15.10 -23.39 16.88
CA ASN A 111 -15.93 -23.65 18.04
C ASN A 111 -17.39 -23.84 17.62
N PRO A 112 -17.98 -25.05 17.74
CA PRO A 112 -19.35 -25.30 17.33
C PRO A 112 -20.39 -24.60 18.24
N ASN A 113 -19.99 -24.15 19.45
CA ASN A 113 -20.83 -23.40 20.38
C ASN A 113 -20.80 -21.88 20.15
N SER A 114 -19.90 -21.42 19.31
CA SER A 114 -19.77 -20.00 18.91
C SER A 114 -19.47 -19.96 17.41
N PRO A 115 -20.43 -20.36 16.56
CA PRO A 115 -20.24 -20.31 15.13
C PRO A 115 -19.99 -18.86 14.70
N LEU A 116 -19.13 -18.67 13.69
CA LEU A 116 -18.97 -17.38 13.04
C LEU A 116 -20.34 -16.91 12.53
N ASP A 117 -20.77 -15.76 12.99
CA ASP A 117 -21.95 -15.13 12.46
C ASP A 117 -21.67 -14.49 11.08
N TYR A 118 -22.73 -14.11 10.40
CA TYR A 118 -22.64 -13.48 9.09
C TYR A 118 -21.87 -12.16 9.15
N GLU A 119 -22.06 -11.36 10.20
CA GLU A 119 -21.40 -10.07 10.36
C GLU A 119 -19.89 -10.24 10.52
N THR A 120 -19.45 -11.17 11.35
CA THR A 120 -18.01 -11.46 11.54
C THR A 120 -17.34 -11.92 10.25
N VAL A 121 -18.01 -12.72 9.42
CA VAL A 121 -17.44 -13.18 8.15
C VAL A 121 -17.45 -12.09 7.08
N THR A 122 -18.51 -11.29 7.02
CA THR A 122 -18.64 -10.24 6.00
C THR A 122 -17.73 -9.05 6.24
N ASP A 123 -17.44 -8.73 7.50
CA ASP A 123 -16.56 -7.62 7.87
C ASP A 123 -15.20 -8.07 8.44
N TYR A 124 -14.74 -9.23 8.04
CA TYR A 124 -13.49 -9.82 8.53
C TYR A 124 -12.28 -8.86 8.41
N PHE A 125 -12.23 -8.04 7.38
CA PHE A 125 -11.17 -7.07 7.14
C PHE A 125 -11.53 -5.64 7.54
N ASN A 126 -12.60 -5.41 8.27
CA ASN A 126 -13.08 -4.06 8.60
C ASN A 126 -13.18 -3.18 7.33
N LEU A 127 -14.00 -3.61 6.38
CA LEU A 127 -14.07 -3.00 5.04
C LEU A 127 -14.44 -1.52 5.05
N ASP A 128 -15.12 -1.07 6.10
CA ASP A 128 -15.64 0.30 6.23
C ASP A 128 -14.71 1.27 6.96
N ASN A 129 -13.52 0.84 7.39
CA ASN A 129 -12.62 1.71 8.13
C ASN A 129 -11.38 2.12 7.32
N ASN A 130 -10.60 3.08 7.88
CA ASN A 130 -9.38 3.59 7.25
C ASN A 130 -8.25 2.56 7.08
N TYR A 131 -8.40 1.38 7.68
CA TYR A 131 -7.45 0.27 7.59
C TYR A 131 -7.92 -0.81 6.60
N SER A 132 -9.06 -0.58 5.95
CA SER A 132 -9.63 -1.56 5.03
C SER A 132 -8.67 -1.93 3.90
N PRO A 133 -8.80 -3.13 3.31
CA PRO A 133 -7.99 -3.53 2.17
C PRO A 133 -8.17 -2.60 0.98
N TRP A 134 -9.32 -1.95 0.82
CA TRP A 134 -9.56 -0.98 -0.25
C TRP A 134 -8.71 0.28 -0.11
N VAL A 135 -8.54 0.78 1.12
CA VAL A 135 -7.61 1.89 1.39
C VAL A 135 -6.18 1.49 1.02
N ARG A 136 -5.76 0.28 1.40
CA ARG A 136 -4.42 -0.24 1.07
C ARG A 136 -4.21 -0.42 -0.44
N ILE A 137 -5.21 -0.92 -1.15
CA ILE A 137 -5.18 -1.03 -2.62
C ILE A 137 -5.08 0.36 -3.26
N ARG A 138 -5.85 1.34 -2.75
CA ARG A 138 -5.77 2.71 -3.22
C ARG A 138 -4.35 3.29 -3.06
N GLU A 139 -3.69 3.06 -1.93
CA GLU A 139 -2.32 3.49 -1.69
C GLU A 139 -1.33 2.88 -2.70
N CYS A 140 -1.53 1.60 -3.06
CA CYS A 140 -0.75 0.98 -4.13
C CYS A 140 -1.04 1.58 -5.49
N ASN A 141 -2.31 1.83 -5.82
CA ASN A 141 -2.70 2.43 -7.09
C ASN A 141 -2.15 3.85 -7.23
N ASP A 142 -2.22 4.67 -6.17
CA ASP A 142 -1.63 6.01 -6.12
C ASP A 142 -0.12 5.97 -6.40
N MET A 143 0.58 5.03 -5.76
CA MET A 143 2.01 4.83 -6.00
C MET A 143 2.29 4.42 -7.45
N ILE A 144 1.50 3.49 -8.00
CA ILE A 144 1.68 2.99 -9.37
C ILE A 144 1.43 4.13 -10.38
N GLU A 145 0.32 4.83 -10.27
CA GLU A 145 -0.03 5.94 -11.17
C GLU A 145 0.99 7.08 -11.08
N GLY A 146 1.38 7.47 -9.86
CA GLY A 146 2.34 8.53 -9.65
C GLY A 146 3.73 8.21 -10.21
N VAL A 147 4.22 6.98 -10.05
CA VAL A 147 5.52 6.56 -10.59
C VAL A 147 5.47 6.46 -12.12
N ILE A 148 4.40 5.92 -12.69
CA ILE A 148 4.22 5.85 -14.16
C ILE A 148 4.20 7.25 -14.75
N GLY A 149 3.46 8.18 -14.15
CA GLY A 149 3.32 9.57 -14.60
C GLY A 149 4.54 10.45 -14.37
N SER A 150 5.53 10.01 -13.61
CA SER A 150 6.74 10.80 -13.34
C SER A 150 7.61 10.93 -14.61
N GLU A 151 8.00 12.17 -14.94
CA GLU A 151 8.95 12.46 -16.00
C GLU A 151 10.39 12.54 -15.48
N SER A 152 10.57 12.63 -14.18
CA SER A 152 11.87 12.83 -13.52
C SER A 152 12.58 11.54 -13.14
N LEU A 153 11.83 10.43 -13.00
CA LEU A 153 12.39 9.13 -12.64
C LEU A 153 12.91 8.40 -13.88
N THR A 154 14.10 7.81 -13.77
CA THR A 154 14.63 6.90 -14.78
C THR A 154 13.82 5.61 -14.85
N GLU A 155 13.84 4.92 -15.99
CA GLU A 155 13.13 3.65 -16.16
C GLU A 155 13.50 2.60 -15.10
N ARG A 156 14.79 2.52 -14.75
CA ARG A 156 15.23 1.59 -13.69
C ARG A 156 14.68 1.96 -12.31
N GLN A 157 14.62 3.24 -11.98
CA GLN A 157 14.01 3.72 -10.75
C GLN A 157 12.51 3.42 -10.72
N LYS A 158 11.82 3.67 -11.84
CA LYS A 158 10.40 3.31 -11.97
C LYS A 158 10.18 1.81 -11.75
N GLN A 159 10.94 0.96 -12.41
CA GLN A 159 10.85 -0.49 -12.24
C GLN A 159 11.01 -0.93 -10.78
N LEU A 160 12.02 -0.41 -10.08
CA LEU A 160 12.27 -0.76 -8.69
C LEU A 160 11.13 -0.34 -7.75
N LEU A 161 10.52 0.81 -8.00
CA LEU A 161 9.38 1.31 -7.22
C LEU A 161 8.11 0.54 -7.57
N LEU A 162 7.80 0.41 -8.85
CA LEU A 162 6.61 -0.29 -9.35
C LEU A 162 6.58 -1.75 -8.95
N GLY A 163 7.72 -2.45 -9.02
CA GLY A 163 7.79 -3.86 -8.65
C GLY A 163 7.35 -4.11 -7.20
N GLN A 164 7.73 -3.21 -6.28
CA GLN A 164 7.32 -3.30 -4.88
C GLN A 164 5.83 -2.97 -4.72
N ALA A 165 5.34 -1.93 -5.41
CA ALA A 165 3.93 -1.52 -5.34
C ALA A 165 3.00 -2.61 -5.91
N PHE A 166 3.35 -3.23 -7.05
CA PHE A 166 2.61 -4.35 -7.63
C PHE A 166 2.59 -5.57 -6.70
N PHE A 167 3.73 -5.89 -6.07
CA PHE A 167 3.78 -6.96 -5.08
C PHE A 167 2.78 -6.73 -3.94
N PHE A 168 2.75 -5.54 -3.36
CA PHE A 168 1.85 -5.24 -2.24
C PHE A 168 0.37 -5.22 -2.66
N ARG A 169 0.06 -4.72 -3.85
CA ARG A 169 -1.30 -4.77 -4.38
C ARG A 169 -1.77 -6.22 -4.56
N ALA A 170 -0.95 -7.04 -5.19
CA ALA A 170 -1.20 -8.47 -5.37
C ALA A 170 -1.36 -9.20 -4.03
N TRP A 171 -0.49 -8.91 -3.07
CA TRP A 171 -0.55 -9.45 -1.73
C TRP A 171 -1.91 -9.17 -1.07
N ARG A 172 -2.38 -7.93 -1.15
CA ARG A 172 -3.65 -7.54 -0.55
C ARG A 172 -4.84 -8.22 -1.23
N TYR A 173 -4.85 -8.30 -2.54
CA TYR A 173 -5.86 -9.06 -3.27
C TYR A 173 -5.84 -10.55 -2.94
N TYR A 174 -4.67 -11.15 -2.80
CA TYR A 174 -4.52 -12.55 -2.41
C TYR A 174 -5.20 -12.85 -1.06
N LEU A 175 -4.98 -12.01 -0.05
CA LEU A 175 -5.61 -12.14 1.25
C LEU A 175 -7.14 -12.08 1.15
N MET A 176 -7.68 -11.15 0.37
CA MET A 176 -9.12 -11.02 0.16
C MET A 176 -9.70 -12.24 -0.58
N VAL A 177 -8.99 -12.73 -1.59
CA VAL A 177 -9.44 -13.91 -2.35
C VAL A 177 -9.47 -15.17 -1.50
N MET A 178 -8.51 -15.34 -0.59
CA MET A 178 -8.53 -16.46 0.37
C MET A 178 -9.80 -16.49 1.21
N MET A 179 -10.32 -15.32 1.60
CA MET A 179 -11.49 -15.20 2.47
C MET A 179 -12.81 -15.15 1.70
N TYR A 180 -12.85 -14.41 0.59
CA TYR A 180 -14.10 -14.07 -0.08
C TYR A 180 -14.25 -14.71 -1.47
N GLY A 181 -13.23 -15.34 -2.01
CA GLY A 181 -13.19 -15.75 -3.42
C GLY A 181 -13.03 -14.54 -4.32
N GLY A 182 -13.87 -14.39 -5.35
CA GLY A 182 -13.82 -13.22 -6.22
C GLY A 182 -14.20 -11.93 -5.48
N VAL A 183 -13.55 -10.83 -5.82
CA VAL A 183 -13.78 -9.48 -5.25
C VAL A 183 -13.74 -8.45 -6.38
N PRO A 184 -14.25 -7.22 -6.20
CA PRO A 184 -14.06 -6.16 -7.19
C PRO A 184 -12.57 -5.92 -7.47
N ILE A 185 -12.20 -5.79 -8.75
CA ILE A 185 -10.84 -5.42 -9.14
C ILE A 185 -10.81 -3.92 -9.39
N ILE A 186 -10.03 -3.20 -8.59
CA ILE A 186 -9.81 -1.76 -8.67
C ILE A 186 -8.33 -1.53 -8.91
N ASP A 187 -7.96 -1.19 -10.13
CA ASP A 187 -6.57 -1.07 -10.57
C ASP A 187 -6.11 0.38 -10.77
N ASN A 188 -6.98 1.33 -10.47
CA ASN A 188 -6.76 2.77 -10.59
C ASN A 188 -7.18 3.54 -9.33
N VAL A 189 -6.78 4.81 -9.26
CA VAL A 189 -7.23 5.74 -8.21
C VAL A 189 -8.58 6.31 -8.57
N GLN A 190 -9.64 5.82 -7.93
CA GLN A 190 -10.99 6.35 -8.11
C GLN A 190 -11.11 7.76 -7.50
N ASN A 191 -11.65 8.71 -8.27
CA ASN A 191 -11.90 10.07 -7.81
C ASN A 191 -13.40 10.29 -7.55
N PRO A 192 -13.83 10.40 -6.29
CA PRO A 192 -15.25 10.55 -5.96
C PRO A 192 -15.84 11.92 -6.34
N ILE A 193 -15.00 12.92 -6.64
CA ILE A 193 -15.45 14.25 -7.03
C ILE A 193 -15.82 14.28 -8.52
N ILE A 194 -15.03 13.62 -9.35
CA ILE A 194 -15.24 13.53 -10.79
C ILE A 194 -16.26 12.43 -11.11
N GLY A 195 -16.21 11.34 -10.36
CA GLY A 195 -17.14 10.23 -10.41
C GLY A 195 -17.32 9.65 -11.82
N ASP A 196 -18.54 9.21 -12.10
CA ASP A 196 -18.90 8.57 -13.38
C ASP A 196 -18.93 9.53 -14.59
N SER A 197 -18.76 10.84 -14.37
CA SER A 197 -18.76 11.83 -15.46
C SER A 197 -17.62 11.66 -16.46
N GLU A 198 -16.52 10.98 -16.06
CA GLU A 198 -15.38 10.66 -16.91
C GLU A 198 -15.28 9.15 -17.24
N GLY A 199 -16.36 8.39 -17.02
CA GLY A 199 -16.35 6.95 -17.23
C GLY A 199 -15.63 6.16 -16.13
N ILE A 200 -15.32 6.80 -15.01
CA ILE A 200 -14.77 6.15 -13.83
C ILE A 200 -15.90 5.60 -12.99
N HIS A 201 -16.11 4.31 -13.04
CA HIS A 201 -17.15 3.66 -12.26
C HIS A 201 -16.71 3.56 -10.78
N LEU A 202 -17.42 4.29 -9.90
CA LEU A 202 -17.20 4.22 -8.44
C LEU A 202 -17.70 2.89 -7.88
N VAL A 203 -18.75 2.33 -8.49
CA VAL A 203 -19.29 1.02 -8.12
C VAL A 203 -18.76 -0.03 -9.08
N VAL A 204 -17.78 -0.82 -8.63
CA VAL A 204 -17.19 -1.89 -9.41
C VAL A 204 -17.84 -3.21 -9.01
N PRO A 205 -18.42 -3.98 -9.94
CA PRO A 205 -19.03 -5.26 -9.64
C PRO A 205 -17.95 -6.28 -9.20
N ARG A 206 -18.39 -7.28 -8.47
CA ARG A 206 -17.53 -8.39 -8.04
C ARG A 206 -17.04 -9.17 -9.25
N SER A 207 -15.73 -9.34 -9.36
CA SER A 207 -15.09 -10.21 -10.34
C SER A 207 -15.12 -11.68 -9.91
N SER A 208 -14.95 -12.59 -10.84
CA SER A 208 -14.79 -13.99 -10.52
C SER A 208 -13.46 -14.26 -9.80
N THR A 209 -13.39 -15.39 -9.07
CA THR A 209 -12.14 -15.84 -8.45
C THR A 209 -11.02 -15.98 -9.49
N LYS A 210 -11.34 -16.51 -10.68
CA LYS A 210 -10.36 -16.66 -11.76
C LYS A 210 -9.77 -15.31 -12.18
N GLU A 211 -10.61 -14.33 -12.45
CA GLU A 211 -10.16 -12.98 -12.84
C GLU A 211 -9.29 -12.35 -11.75
N CYS A 212 -9.63 -12.54 -10.48
CA CYS A 212 -8.81 -12.05 -9.37
C CYS A 212 -7.45 -12.77 -9.31
N ILE A 213 -7.40 -14.07 -9.49
CA ILE A 213 -6.16 -14.85 -9.53
C ILE A 213 -5.29 -14.41 -10.72
N ASP A 214 -5.88 -14.24 -11.90
CA ASP A 214 -5.16 -13.77 -13.09
C ASP A 214 -4.56 -12.37 -12.85
N PHE A 215 -5.31 -11.47 -12.22
CA PHE A 215 -4.86 -10.13 -11.85
C PHE A 215 -3.69 -10.16 -10.85
N ILE A 216 -3.82 -10.96 -9.79
CA ILE A 216 -2.77 -11.15 -8.77
C ILE A 216 -1.49 -11.70 -9.42
N CYS A 217 -1.62 -12.76 -10.24
CA CYS A 217 -0.48 -13.37 -10.90
C CYS A 217 0.20 -12.44 -11.91
N LYS A 218 -0.55 -11.57 -12.60
CA LYS A 218 -0.01 -10.53 -13.47
C LYS A 218 0.82 -9.52 -12.70
N ASP A 219 0.30 -9.00 -11.59
CA ASP A 219 1.02 -8.05 -10.75
C ASP A 219 2.30 -8.68 -10.18
N LEU A 220 2.23 -9.92 -9.70
CA LEU A 220 3.40 -10.64 -9.17
C LEU A 220 4.45 -10.96 -10.24
N GLN A 221 4.01 -11.27 -11.46
CA GLN A 221 4.94 -11.45 -12.58
C GLN A 221 5.66 -10.14 -12.90
N THR A 222 4.91 -9.04 -13.00
CA THR A 222 5.51 -7.70 -13.23
C THR A 222 6.49 -7.34 -12.11
N ALA A 223 6.14 -7.63 -10.86
CA ALA A 223 7.04 -7.44 -9.72
C ALA A 223 8.33 -8.27 -9.87
N ALA A 224 8.21 -9.53 -10.24
CA ALA A 224 9.37 -10.41 -10.44
C ALA A 224 10.28 -9.94 -11.59
N ASP A 225 9.70 -9.40 -12.67
CA ASP A 225 10.46 -8.91 -13.83
C ASP A 225 11.19 -7.59 -13.52
N TYR A 226 10.64 -6.77 -12.63
CA TYR A 226 11.20 -5.44 -12.30
C TYR A 226 12.20 -5.46 -11.15
N LEU A 227 12.00 -6.35 -10.18
CA LEU A 227 12.80 -6.40 -8.97
C LEU A 227 14.12 -7.18 -9.19
N PRO A 228 15.18 -6.85 -8.45
CA PRO A 228 16.41 -7.61 -8.50
C PRO A 228 16.28 -8.95 -7.77
N ALA A 229 17.09 -9.93 -8.14
CA ALA A 229 17.20 -11.18 -7.39
C ALA A 229 17.74 -10.93 -5.96
N ARG A 230 18.63 -9.95 -5.81
CA ARG A 230 19.14 -9.43 -4.54
C ARG A 230 19.35 -7.94 -4.62
N TRP A 231 19.00 -7.21 -3.58
CA TRP A 231 19.25 -5.77 -3.51
C TRP A 231 20.72 -5.49 -3.23
N GLU A 232 21.24 -4.45 -3.89
CA GLU A 232 22.54 -3.88 -3.55
C GLU A 232 22.44 -3.11 -2.22
N SER A 233 23.57 -2.90 -1.54
CA SER A 233 23.63 -2.17 -0.26
C SER A 233 22.68 -2.75 0.79
N GLU A 234 22.96 -3.97 1.25
CA GLU A 234 22.13 -4.73 2.18
C GLU A 234 21.71 -3.93 3.41
N ASN A 235 22.60 -3.16 4.00
CA ASN A 235 22.29 -2.35 5.19
C ASN A 235 21.13 -1.35 4.94
N LYS A 236 20.97 -0.87 3.71
CA LYS A 236 19.93 0.10 3.35
C LYS A 236 18.65 -0.57 2.84
N ASN A 237 18.79 -1.75 2.25
CA ASN A 237 17.72 -2.44 1.53
C ASN A 237 17.35 -3.77 2.18
N PHE A 238 17.81 -4.04 3.40
CA PHE A 238 17.46 -5.26 4.10
C PHE A 238 15.94 -5.40 4.26
N GLY A 239 15.43 -6.60 3.94
CA GLY A 239 14.01 -6.89 4.04
C GLY A 239 13.15 -6.42 2.86
N ARG A 240 13.71 -5.75 1.85
CA ARG A 240 12.95 -5.38 0.66
C ARG A 240 12.60 -6.60 -0.18
N ILE A 241 11.41 -6.53 -0.79
CA ILE A 241 10.90 -7.58 -1.69
C ILE A 241 11.85 -7.77 -2.87
N THR A 242 12.16 -9.02 -3.18
CA THR A 242 13.00 -9.45 -4.31
C THR A 242 12.15 -10.13 -5.40
N SER A 243 12.73 -10.30 -6.58
CA SER A 243 12.10 -11.07 -7.67
C SER A 243 11.76 -12.50 -7.23
N GLY A 244 12.63 -13.14 -6.46
CA GLY A 244 12.38 -14.48 -5.92
C GLY A 244 11.20 -14.51 -4.94
N ALA A 245 11.06 -13.50 -4.09
CA ALA A 245 9.91 -13.37 -3.19
C ALA A 245 8.61 -13.18 -3.96
N ALA A 246 8.62 -12.40 -5.05
CA ALA A 246 7.44 -12.19 -5.90
C ALA A 246 7.01 -13.49 -6.59
N LEU A 247 7.95 -14.27 -7.14
CA LEU A 247 7.66 -15.57 -7.74
C LEU A 247 7.19 -16.59 -6.69
N ALA A 248 7.76 -16.59 -5.50
CA ALA A 248 7.35 -17.48 -4.42
C ALA A 248 5.89 -17.21 -4.00
N LEU A 249 5.51 -15.94 -3.88
CA LEU A 249 4.11 -15.58 -3.63
C LEU A 249 3.21 -15.99 -4.80
N LYS A 250 3.63 -15.77 -6.06
CA LYS A 250 2.87 -16.19 -7.24
C LYS A 250 2.62 -17.70 -7.24
N GLY A 251 3.66 -18.49 -6.99
CA GLY A 251 3.54 -19.94 -6.89
C GLY A 251 2.59 -20.39 -5.76
N ARG A 252 2.58 -19.66 -4.64
CA ARG A 252 1.64 -19.91 -3.55
C ARG A 252 0.19 -19.58 -3.93
N VAL A 253 -0.04 -18.52 -4.66
CA VAL A 253 -1.36 -18.13 -5.20
C VAL A 253 -1.88 -19.19 -6.18
N GLU A 254 -1.04 -19.62 -7.11
CA GLU A 254 -1.37 -20.65 -8.08
C GLU A 254 -1.62 -22.01 -7.42
N LEU A 255 -0.86 -22.37 -6.38
CA LEU A 255 -1.06 -23.58 -5.60
C LEU A 255 -2.41 -23.54 -4.87
N LEU A 256 -2.78 -22.43 -4.26
CA LEU A 256 -4.11 -22.25 -3.68
C LEU A 256 -5.20 -22.44 -4.73
N TYR A 257 -5.03 -21.83 -5.90
CA TYR A 257 -6.01 -21.94 -7.00
C TYR A 257 -6.08 -23.36 -7.61
N ALA A 258 -5.00 -24.13 -7.54
CA ALA A 258 -4.98 -25.53 -7.93
C ALA A 258 -5.62 -26.47 -6.90
N SER A 259 -5.77 -26.01 -5.64
CA SER A 259 -6.30 -26.83 -4.55
C SER A 259 -7.77 -27.21 -4.76
N PRO A 260 -8.25 -28.30 -4.14
CA PRO A 260 -9.65 -28.74 -4.27
C PRO A 260 -10.71 -27.68 -3.92
N LEU A 261 -10.34 -26.65 -3.14
CA LEU A 261 -11.22 -25.54 -2.82
C LEU A 261 -11.71 -24.80 -4.07
N PHE A 262 -10.79 -24.56 -5.01
CA PHE A 262 -11.03 -23.81 -6.25
C PHE A 262 -10.99 -24.67 -7.51
N ASN A 263 -10.50 -25.90 -7.41
CA ASN A 263 -10.28 -26.82 -8.54
C ASN A 263 -11.07 -28.13 -8.37
N ARG A 264 -12.37 -28.01 -8.28
CA ARG A 264 -13.26 -29.17 -8.07
C ARG A 264 -13.26 -30.18 -9.21
N ALA A 265 -12.87 -29.76 -10.41
CA ALA A 265 -12.74 -30.61 -11.59
C ALA A 265 -11.38 -31.34 -11.66
N ASP A 266 -10.49 -31.08 -10.69
CA ASP A 266 -9.11 -31.60 -10.65
C ASP A 266 -8.34 -31.36 -11.95
N ASP A 267 -8.40 -30.12 -12.45
CA ASP A 267 -7.64 -29.67 -13.60
C ASP A 267 -6.14 -29.73 -13.28
N VAL A 268 -5.48 -30.78 -13.79
CA VAL A 268 -4.04 -31.02 -13.57
C VAL A 268 -3.16 -29.89 -14.11
N THR A 269 -3.62 -29.10 -15.07
CA THR A 269 -2.82 -27.99 -15.63
C THR A 269 -2.56 -26.90 -14.60
N ARG A 270 -3.44 -26.72 -13.63
CA ARG A 270 -3.25 -25.77 -12.53
C ARG A 270 -2.13 -26.21 -11.58
N TRP A 271 -2.05 -27.51 -11.30
CA TRP A 271 -0.97 -28.08 -10.48
C TRP A 271 0.38 -27.93 -11.18
N GLU A 272 0.43 -28.21 -12.48
CA GLU A 272 1.63 -28.05 -13.29
C GLU A 272 2.08 -26.58 -13.31
N THR A 273 1.15 -25.64 -13.52
CA THR A 273 1.44 -24.20 -13.47
C THR A 273 2.06 -23.79 -12.14
N ALA A 274 1.44 -24.19 -11.03
CA ALA A 274 1.96 -23.91 -9.70
C ALA A 274 3.35 -24.53 -9.47
N TYR A 275 3.55 -25.77 -9.93
CA TYR A 275 4.86 -26.43 -9.83
C TYR A 275 5.95 -25.67 -10.59
N GLN A 276 5.70 -25.29 -11.84
CA GLN A 276 6.68 -24.57 -12.66
C GLN A 276 7.01 -23.19 -12.09
N THR A 277 6.03 -22.46 -11.58
CA THR A 277 6.26 -21.17 -10.94
C THR A 277 7.08 -21.31 -9.65
N ASN A 278 6.78 -22.30 -8.81
CA ASN A 278 7.56 -22.53 -7.58
C ASN A 278 9.00 -22.96 -7.90
N LEU A 279 9.20 -23.77 -8.95
CA LEU A 279 10.54 -24.13 -9.41
C LEU A 279 11.32 -22.90 -9.92
N ALA A 280 10.65 -22.01 -10.65
CA ALA A 280 11.25 -20.73 -11.09
C ALA A 280 11.59 -19.83 -9.89
N ALA A 281 10.74 -19.82 -8.86
CA ALA A 281 11.01 -19.08 -7.62
C ALA A 281 12.27 -19.58 -6.92
N VAL A 282 12.44 -20.89 -6.76
CA VAL A 282 13.64 -21.49 -6.16
C VAL A 282 14.89 -21.07 -6.94
N LYS A 283 14.88 -21.20 -8.27
CA LYS A 283 16.01 -20.78 -9.11
C LYS A 283 16.34 -19.31 -8.96
N LYS A 284 15.31 -18.46 -8.90
CA LYS A 284 15.51 -17.02 -8.75
C LYS A 284 16.04 -16.64 -7.35
N LEU A 285 15.66 -17.37 -6.32
CA LEU A 285 16.22 -17.22 -4.98
C LEU A 285 17.68 -17.65 -4.93
N GLU A 286 18.03 -18.77 -5.57
CA GLU A 286 19.42 -19.22 -5.68
C GLU A 286 20.31 -18.21 -6.43
N GLU A 287 19.81 -17.59 -7.53
CA GLU A 287 20.49 -16.48 -8.19
C GLU A 287 20.79 -15.31 -7.25
N GLY A 288 19.92 -15.06 -6.28
CA GLY A 288 20.09 -14.04 -5.24
C GLY A 288 20.95 -14.50 -4.05
N ASN A 289 21.55 -15.68 -4.11
CA ASN A 289 22.25 -16.31 -2.98
C ASN A 289 21.39 -16.49 -1.72
N PHE A 290 20.10 -16.73 -1.90
CA PHE A 290 19.21 -17.16 -0.83
C PHE A 290 19.16 -18.69 -0.79
N GLY A 291 19.09 -19.27 0.39
CA GLY A 291 19.03 -20.70 0.59
C GLY A 291 18.53 -21.04 1.98
N LEU A 292 18.53 -22.32 2.31
CA LEU A 292 18.17 -22.78 3.65
C LEU A 292 19.30 -22.46 4.62
N ALA A 293 18.96 -21.80 5.72
CA ALA A 293 19.92 -21.50 6.78
C ALA A 293 20.51 -22.80 7.34
N TYR A 294 21.81 -22.86 7.45
CA TYR A 294 22.54 -24.01 8.01
C TYR A 294 22.31 -25.36 7.29
N GLU A 295 21.98 -25.35 6.00
CA GLU A 295 21.71 -26.55 5.21
C GLU A 295 22.77 -27.65 5.36
N ASN A 296 24.05 -27.28 5.36
CA ASN A 296 25.16 -28.22 5.48
C ASN A 296 25.40 -28.74 6.91
N ASN A 297 24.97 -28.02 7.93
CA ASN A 297 25.25 -28.35 9.34
C ASN A 297 24.00 -28.77 10.10
N SER A 298 22.81 -28.49 9.60
CA SER A 298 21.64 -28.43 10.43
C SER A 298 20.32 -28.81 9.77
N GLY A 299 20.21 -28.76 8.48
CA GLY A 299 18.98 -29.14 7.78
C GLY A 299 18.58 -30.62 7.98
N LYS A 300 19.43 -31.37 8.69
CA LYS A 300 19.21 -32.79 8.95
C LYS A 300 19.22 -33.15 10.44
N ASN A 301 19.30 -32.18 11.35
CA ASN A 301 19.29 -32.46 12.79
C ASN A 301 18.69 -31.33 13.63
N ALA A 302 18.21 -31.69 14.81
CA ALA A 302 17.56 -30.78 15.76
C ALA A 302 18.46 -29.61 16.22
N ALA A 303 19.78 -29.80 16.27
CA ALA A 303 20.72 -28.75 16.69
C ALA A 303 20.70 -27.58 15.68
N GLY A 304 20.63 -27.87 14.41
CA GLY A 304 20.55 -26.83 13.41
C GLY A 304 19.21 -26.12 13.37
N TRP A 305 18.14 -26.84 13.58
CA TRP A 305 16.82 -26.24 13.76
C TRP A 305 16.84 -25.27 14.95
N GLY A 306 17.35 -25.72 16.11
CA GLY A 306 17.53 -24.87 17.29
C GLY A 306 18.36 -23.62 17.02
N LYS A 307 19.40 -23.75 16.19
CA LYS A 307 20.31 -22.65 15.86
C LYS A 307 19.63 -21.50 15.08
N ILE A 308 18.64 -21.82 14.23
CA ILE A 308 17.86 -20.80 13.53
C ILE A 308 17.13 -19.86 14.50
N PHE A 309 16.71 -20.39 15.65
CA PHE A 309 16.01 -19.60 16.67
C PHE A 309 16.93 -18.97 17.71
N SER A 310 18.13 -19.52 17.91
CA SER A 310 19.09 -19.00 18.87
C SER A 310 20.04 -17.97 18.27
N ASP A 311 20.39 -18.11 17.02
CA ASP A 311 21.24 -17.16 16.33
C ASP A 311 20.39 -15.97 15.87
N TYR A 312 20.70 -14.80 16.35
CA TYR A 312 20.04 -13.58 15.95
C TYR A 312 20.51 -13.20 14.53
N ILE A 313 19.80 -13.73 13.53
CA ILE A 313 20.09 -13.49 12.11
C ILE A 313 19.65 -12.07 11.76
N GLY A 314 20.33 -11.06 12.21
CA GLY A 314 19.97 -9.69 11.89
C GLY A 314 20.67 -8.60 12.67
N SER A 315 21.36 -8.95 13.76
CA SER A 315 22.07 -7.95 14.56
C SER A 315 23.58 -7.89 14.31
N GLU A 316 24.15 -8.87 13.65
CA GLU A 316 25.60 -8.89 13.39
C GLU A 316 26.01 -8.33 12.03
N GLY A 317 25.07 -7.79 11.24
CA GLY A 317 25.36 -7.04 10.03
C GLY A 317 25.67 -5.56 10.24
N GLY A 318 25.78 -5.13 11.48
CA GLY A 318 26.09 -3.79 11.90
C GLY A 318 27.50 -3.67 12.46
N GLY A 319 28.49 -4.02 11.68
CA GLY A 319 29.89 -3.75 11.95
C GLY A 319 30.47 -3.00 10.75
#